data_dd2cd1eb9d49a766be0e7dd581422f60
#
_entry.id   dd2cd1eb9d49a766be0e7dd581422f60
#
_cell.length_a   1.000
_cell.length_b   1.000
_cell.length_c   1.000
_cell.angle_alpha   90.00
_cell.angle_beta   90.00
_cell.angle_gamma   90.00
#
_symmetry.space_group_name_H-M   'P 1'
#
loop_
_entity.id
_entity.type
_entity.pdbx_description
1 polymer ?
#
loop_
_entity_poly.entity_id
_entity_poly.type
_entity_poly.pdbx_seq_one_letter_code
_entity_poly.pdbx_strand_id
1 'polypeptide(L)'
;GKQPAGCSYCWNMEKTGEMSDRHYRSGEPWAMQDFDDIRKNPLDEKHTPRYVEVNFNNACNLKCSYCSPQFSTTWGKEIDRYGAYPTSTPHNAPEHFQGRRKPIPNREENPYVTAFWKWWPTLYKNLKHFRMTGGEPMMDKNTYRVFQYIIDHPKQDLHLNVTSNMCPADKKLKEKYFNMAK
;
A
#
# COMPACT_ATOMS: atom_id res chain seq x y z
N GLY A 1 -23.56 -13.08 -11.69
CA GLY A 1 -23.32 -11.63 -11.60
C GLY A 1 -22.45 -11.14 -12.74
N LYS A 2 -22.41 -9.83 -12.99
CA LYS A 2 -21.54 -9.24 -14.01
C LYS A 2 -20.08 -9.42 -13.61
N GLN A 3 -19.22 -9.76 -14.56
CA GLN A 3 -17.77 -9.86 -14.40
C GLN A 3 -17.12 -8.55 -14.91
N PRO A 4 -16.77 -7.60 -14.04
CA PRO A 4 -16.15 -6.35 -14.47
C PRO A 4 -14.81 -6.59 -15.16
N ALA A 5 -14.51 -5.81 -16.20
CA ALA A 5 -13.26 -5.95 -16.96
C ALA A 5 -12.01 -5.73 -16.06
N GLY A 6 -12.10 -4.85 -15.07
CA GLY A 6 -11.01 -4.62 -14.11
C GLY A 6 -10.65 -5.82 -13.23
N CYS A 7 -11.51 -6.85 -13.18
CA CYS A 7 -11.27 -8.10 -12.45
C CYS A 7 -10.93 -9.28 -13.38
N SER A 8 -10.63 -9.03 -14.65
CA SER A 8 -10.39 -10.06 -15.67
C SER A 8 -9.30 -11.05 -15.28
N TYR A 9 -8.24 -10.60 -14.60
CA TYR A 9 -7.19 -11.48 -14.08
C TYR A 9 -7.77 -12.60 -13.21
N CYS A 10 -8.55 -12.26 -12.18
CA CYS A 10 -9.15 -13.25 -11.29
C CYS A 10 -10.10 -14.20 -12.06
N TRP A 11 -10.97 -13.66 -12.92
CA TRP A 11 -11.90 -14.48 -13.70
C TRP A 11 -11.19 -15.43 -14.65
N ASN A 12 -10.07 -15.03 -15.24
CA ASN A 12 -9.30 -15.89 -16.13
C ASN A 12 -8.64 -17.05 -15.37
N MET A 13 -8.05 -16.79 -14.21
CA MET A 13 -7.52 -17.84 -13.33
C MET A 13 -8.60 -18.86 -12.94
N GLU A 14 -9.76 -18.37 -12.52
CA GLU A 14 -10.87 -19.23 -12.09
C GLU A 14 -11.48 -20.06 -13.23
N LYS A 15 -11.47 -19.56 -14.46
CA LYS A 15 -11.90 -20.31 -15.64
C LYS A 15 -10.99 -21.50 -15.96
N THR A 16 -9.72 -21.44 -15.59
CA THR A 16 -8.77 -22.55 -15.73
C THR A 16 -8.80 -23.54 -14.57
N GLY A 17 -9.69 -23.31 -13.59
CA GLY A 17 -9.80 -24.15 -12.38
C GLY A 17 -8.82 -23.80 -11.28
N GLU A 18 -8.07 -22.71 -11.45
CA GLU A 18 -7.12 -22.22 -10.45
C GLU A 18 -7.78 -21.26 -9.45
N MET A 19 -7.20 -21.17 -8.26
CA MET A 19 -7.64 -20.22 -7.24
C MET A 19 -7.05 -18.83 -7.54
N SER A 20 -7.92 -17.84 -7.71
CA SER A 20 -7.50 -16.45 -7.85
C SER A 20 -7.12 -15.82 -6.51
N ASP A 21 -6.41 -14.70 -6.57
CA ASP A 21 -5.97 -13.95 -5.38
C ASP A 21 -7.17 -13.53 -4.50
N ARG A 22 -8.34 -13.25 -5.09
CA ARG A 22 -9.54 -12.93 -4.30
C ARG A 22 -10.03 -14.11 -3.44
N HIS A 23 -9.87 -15.36 -3.89
CA HIS A 23 -10.22 -16.54 -3.10
C HIS A 23 -9.24 -16.72 -1.94
N TYR A 24 -7.93 -16.61 -2.19
CA TYR A 24 -6.92 -16.67 -1.15
C TYR A 24 -7.16 -15.61 -0.08
N ARG A 25 -7.36 -14.36 -0.49
CA ARG A 25 -7.55 -13.23 0.44
C ARG A 25 -8.86 -13.30 1.20
N SER A 26 -9.91 -13.84 0.58
CA SER A 26 -11.18 -14.06 1.28
C SER A 26 -11.10 -15.20 2.32
N GLY A 27 -10.15 -16.12 2.17
CA GLY A 27 -9.88 -17.20 3.13
C GLY A 27 -8.97 -16.81 4.30
N GLU A 28 -8.42 -15.60 4.33
CA GLU A 28 -7.59 -15.14 5.44
C GLU A 28 -8.43 -14.93 6.72
N PRO A 29 -7.88 -15.23 7.92
CA PRO A 29 -8.64 -15.15 9.18
C PRO A 29 -9.31 -13.80 9.42
N TRP A 30 -8.66 -12.71 9.04
CA TRP A 30 -9.18 -11.35 9.16
C TRP A 30 -10.30 -11.04 8.16
N ALA A 31 -10.43 -11.78 7.04
CA ALA A 31 -11.50 -11.66 6.06
C ALA A 31 -12.67 -12.59 6.37
N MET A 32 -12.37 -13.83 6.77
CA MET A 32 -13.37 -14.86 7.08
C MET A 32 -14.36 -14.42 8.17
N GLN A 33 -13.89 -13.68 9.14
CA GLN A 33 -14.70 -13.26 10.29
C GLN A 33 -15.96 -12.48 9.90
N ASP A 34 -15.87 -11.63 8.87
CA ASP A 34 -16.97 -10.77 8.43
C ASP A 34 -17.56 -11.22 7.09
N PHE A 35 -17.05 -12.31 6.51
CA PHE A 35 -17.39 -12.73 5.14
C PHE A 35 -18.88 -12.98 4.95
N ASP A 36 -19.50 -13.71 5.88
CA ASP A 36 -20.93 -14.04 5.78
C ASP A 36 -21.82 -12.81 5.95
N ASP A 37 -21.46 -11.89 6.83
CA ASP A 37 -22.22 -10.65 7.03
C ASP A 37 -22.11 -9.74 5.82
N ILE A 38 -20.91 -9.58 5.25
CA ILE A 38 -20.69 -8.81 4.02
C ILE A 38 -21.45 -9.45 2.86
N ARG A 39 -21.48 -10.77 2.77
CA ARG A 39 -22.20 -11.49 1.71
C ARG A 39 -23.72 -11.30 1.81
N LYS A 40 -24.27 -11.28 3.01
CA LYS A 40 -25.72 -11.06 3.25
C LYS A 40 -26.12 -9.60 3.05
N ASN A 41 -25.24 -8.67 3.42
CA ASN A 41 -25.48 -7.23 3.41
C ASN A 41 -24.41 -6.46 2.63
N PRO A 42 -24.25 -6.72 1.31
CA PRO A 42 -23.10 -6.19 0.54
C PRO A 42 -23.11 -4.66 0.36
N LEU A 43 -24.22 -3.99 0.65
CA LEU A 43 -24.37 -2.53 0.57
C LEU A 43 -24.38 -1.85 1.95
N ASP A 44 -24.09 -2.58 3.02
CA ASP A 44 -24.00 -1.97 4.34
C ASP A 44 -22.73 -1.13 4.47
N GLU A 45 -22.89 0.19 4.51
CA GLU A 45 -21.78 1.16 4.65
C GLU A 45 -21.05 1.08 6.01
N LYS A 46 -21.57 0.32 6.98
CA LYS A 46 -20.95 0.11 8.28
C LYS A 46 -19.78 -0.87 8.24
N HIS A 47 -19.67 -1.66 7.17
CA HIS A 47 -18.54 -2.57 6.99
C HIS A 47 -17.25 -1.76 6.74
N THR A 48 -16.31 -1.85 7.66
CA THR A 48 -14.97 -1.30 7.52
C THR A 48 -13.95 -2.42 7.40
N PRO A 49 -12.93 -2.31 6.53
CA PRO A 49 -11.93 -3.36 6.37
C PRO A 49 -11.14 -3.57 7.66
N ARG A 50 -10.84 -4.83 7.97
CA ARG A 50 -9.99 -5.23 9.09
C ARG A 50 -8.52 -5.30 8.73
N TYR A 51 -8.21 -5.43 7.45
CA TYR A 51 -6.87 -5.35 6.89
C TYR A 51 -6.80 -4.21 5.88
N VAL A 52 -5.82 -3.34 6.05
CA VAL A 52 -5.52 -2.27 5.09
C VAL A 52 -4.02 -2.19 4.88
N GLU A 53 -3.63 -2.15 3.61
CA GLU A 53 -2.27 -1.85 3.18
C GLU A 53 -2.25 -0.50 2.49
N VAL A 54 -1.29 0.35 2.85
CA VAL A 54 -1.14 1.67 2.25
C VAL A 54 0.28 1.91 1.74
N ASN A 55 0.33 2.65 0.64
CA ASN A 55 1.52 3.29 0.13
C ASN A 55 1.28 4.80 0.13
N PHE A 56 1.90 5.54 1.03
CA PHE A 56 1.70 6.98 1.14
C PHE A 56 2.44 7.76 0.04
N ASN A 57 3.62 7.28 -0.37
CA ASN A 57 4.39 7.88 -1.46
C ASN A 57 5.45 6.90 -2.01
N ASN A 58 6.13 7.30 -3.08
CA ASN A 58 7.17 6.51 -3.71
C ASN A 58 8.59 6.98 -3.38
N ALA A 59 8.79 7.85 -2.38
CA ALA A 59 10.12 8.28 -1.99
C ALA A 59 10.94 7.09 -1.49
N CYS A 60 12.03 6.78 -2.17
CA CYS A 60 12.93 5.68 -1.85
C CYS A 60 14.35 6.00 -2.28
N ASN A 61 15.32 5.60 -1.46
CA ASN A 61 16.74 5.77 -1.72
C ASN A 61 17.41 4.56 -2.39
N LEU A 62 16.65 3.47 -2.62
CA LEU A 62 17.17 2.26 -3.26
C LEU A 62 16.49 1.98 -4.61
N LYS A 63 17.17 1.14 -5.43
CA LYS A 63 16.73 0.61 -6.70
C LYS A 63 16.76 -0.91 -6.65
N CYS A 64 15.85 -1.52 -5.91
CA CYS A 64 15.77 -2.98 -5.85
C CYS A 64 15.33 -3.54 -7.22
N SER A 65 15.94 -4.65 -7.64
CA SER A 65 15.73 -5.23 -8.98
C SER A 65 14.28 -5.65 -9.27
N TYR A 66 13.52 -5.99 -8.23
CA TYR A 66 12.11 -6.34 -8.30
C TYR A 66 11.15 -5.14 -8.18
N CYS A 67 11.69 -3.92 -8.02
CA CYS A 67 10.90 -2.71 -7.83
C CYS A 67 10.72 -1.95 -9.16
N SER A 68 9.91 -0.91 -9.13
CA SER A 68 9.62 -0.08 -10.31
C SER A 68 9.64 1.42 -9.97
N PRO A 69 9.69 2.29 -10.99
CA PRO A 69 9.58 3.75 -10.81
C PRO A 69 8.32 4.20 -10.08
N GLN A 70 7.27 3.39 -10.13
CA GLN A 70 6.02 3.67 -9.40
C GLN A 70 6.24 3.68 -7.88
N PHE A 71 7.18 2.87 -7.39
CA PHE A 71 7.45 2.68 -5.97
C PHE A 71 8.85 3.16 -5.55
N SER A 72 9.64 3.75 -6.47
CA SER A 72 10.96 4.29 -6.14
C SER A 72 11.30 5.52 -6.96
N THR A 73 11.49 6.63 -6.27
CA THR A 73 11.98 7.89 -6.89
C THR A 73 13.39 7.74 -7.46
N THR A 74 14.20 6.83 -6.93
CA THR A 74 15.56 6.58 -7.43
C THR A 74 15.51 5.82 -8.77
N TRP A 75 14.58 4.86 -8.93
CA TRP A 75 14.28 4.25 -10.21
C TRP A 75 13.77 5.27 -11.22
N GLY A 76 12.82 6.13 -10.82
CA GLY A 76 12.30 7.18 -11.69
C GLY A 76 13.39 8.08 -12.24
N LYS A 77 14.28 8.58 -11.37
CA LYS A 77 15.43 9.41 -11.78
C LYS A 77 16.38 8.72 -12.74
N GLU A 78 16.58 7.40 -12.57
CA GLU A 78 17.45 6.64 -13.46
C GLU A 78 16.83 6.49 -14.86
N ILE A 79 15.54 6.18 -14.93
CA ILE A 79 14.82 6.07 -16.19
C ILE A 79 14.70 7.42 -16.90
N ASP A 80 14.46 8.49 -16.16
CA ASP A 80 14.46 9.86 -16.71
C ASP A 80 15.82 10.24 -17.34
N ARG A 81 16.92 9.74 -16.75
CA ARG A 81 18.27 10.05 -17.19
C ARG A 81 18.76 9.18 -18.35
N TYR A 82 18.44 7.89 -18.33
CA TYR A 82 19.05 6.90 -19.24
C TYR A 82 18.03 6.22 -20.16
N GLY A 83 16.74 6.48 -19.98
CA GLY A 83 15.67 5.79 -20.70
C GLY A 83 15.27 4.47 -20.04
N ALA A 84 14.28 3.83 -20.66
CA ALA A 84 13.77 2.54 -20.20
C ALA A 84 14.77 1.42 -20.43
N TYR A 85 14.73 0.39 -19.58
CA TYR A 85 15.52 -0.82 -19.81
C TYR A 85 15.02 -1.61 -21.03
N PRO A 86 15.93 -2.26 -21.77
CA PRO A 86 15.57 -3.09 -22.91
C PRO A 86 14.93 -4.41 -22.43
N THR A 87 13.65 -4.37 -22.10
CA THR A 87 12.85 -5.53 -21.71
C THR A 87 11.86 -5.87 -22.82
N SER A 88 11.45 -7.14 -22.91
CA SER A 88 10.45 -7.60 -23.90
C SER A 88 9.10 -6.91 -23.74
N THR A 89 8.77 -6.48 -22.52
CA THR A 89 7.58 -5.70 -22.21
C THR A 89 8.00 -4.38 -21.58
N PRO A 90 7.65 -3.21 -22.16
CA PRO A 90 8.17 -1.92 -21.71
C PRO A 90 7.46 -1.36 -20.48
N HIS A 91 7.24 -2.18 -19.43
CA HIS A 91 6.54 -1.75 -18.21
C HIS A 91 7.36 -0.81 -17.32
N ASN A 92 8.62 -0.60 -17.61
CA ASN A 92 9.47 0.41 -16.97
C ASN A 92 9.72 1.63 -17.87
N ALA A 93 9.06 1.72 -19.03
CA ALA A 93 9.15 2.87 -19.93
C ALA A 93 8.47 4.11 -19.30
N PRO A 94 9.01 5.34 -19.53
CA PRO A 94 8.43 6.57 -18.99
C PRO A 94 6.96 6.74 -19.31
N GLU A 95 6.50 6.32 -20.49
CA GLU A 95 5.12 6.43 -20.95
C GLU A 95 4.14 5.61 -20.08
N HIS A 96 4.63 4.56 -19.43
CA HIS A 96 3.83 3.72 -18.54
C HIS A 96 3.40 4.46 -17.26
N PHE A 97 4.16 5.49 -16.87
CA PHE A 97 3.96 6.26 -15.64
C PHE A 97 3.39 7.65 -15.89
N GLN A 98 2.79 7.87 -17.06
CA GLN A 98 2.11 9.13 -17.40
C GLN A 98 0.65 9.12 -16.93
N GLY A 99 0.06 10.32 -16.82
CA GLY A 99 -1.33 10.50 -16.45
C GLY A 99 -1.63 9.92 -15.05
N ARG A 100 -2.66 9.10 -14.92
CA ARG A 100 -3.11 8.51 -13.64
C ARG A 100 -2.11 7.55 -12.97
N ARG A 101 -1.12 7.08 -13.72
CA ARG A 101 -0.07 6.18 -13.20
C ARG A 101 1.14 6.94 -12.66
N LYS A 102 1.22 8.24 -12.92
CA LYS A 102 2.31 9.06 -12.41
C LYS A 102 2.14 9.23 -10.89
N PRO A 103 3.11 8.82 -10.08
CA PRO A 103 3.06 9.07 -8.64
C PRO A 103 2.99 10.58 -8.34
N ILE A 104 2.18 10.96 -7.37
CA ILE A 104 2.12 12.35 -6.90
C ILE A 104 3.42 12.62 -6.13
N PRO A 105 4.19 13.66 -6.51
CA PRO A 105 5.45 13.98 -5.84
C PRO A 105 5.24 14.22 -4.33
N ASN A 106 6.16 13.74 -3.50
CA ASN A 106 6.06 13.86 -2.04
C ASN A 106 5.99 15.32 -1.54
N ARG A 107 6.41 16.28 -2.35
CA ARG A 107 6.32 17.74 -2.07
C ARG A 107 4.93 18.33 -2.35
N GLU A 108 4.09 17.64 -3.08
CA GLU A 108 2.74 18.07 -3.46
C GLU A 108 1.70 17.50 -2.50
N GLU A 109 0.57 18.19 -2.40
CA GLU A 109 -0.56 17.67 -1.65
C GLU A 109 -1.14 16.45 -2.37
N ASN A 110 -1.26 15.35 -1.62
CA ASN A 110 -1.86 14.12 -2.14
C ASN A 110 -3.29 13.99 -1.61
N PRO A 111 -4.30 14.17 -2.47
CA PRO A 111 -5.71 14.11 -2.04
C PRO A 111 -6.11 12.75 -1.47
N TYR A 112 -5.46 11.66 -1.89
CA TYR A 112 -5.70 10.32 -1.34
C TYR A 112 -5.18 10.21 0.09
N VAL A 113 -4.03 10.80 0.39
CA VAL A 113 -3.50 10.87 1.77
C VAL A 113 -4.39 11.74 2.65
N THR A 114 -4.88 12.86 2.11
CA THR A 114 -5.83 13.72 2.82
C THR A 114 -7.14 12.97 3.13
N ALA A 115 -7.68 12.23 2.16
CA ALA A 115 -8.88 11.40 2.35
C ALA A 115 -8.63 10.26 3.36
N PHE A 116 -7.47 9.60 3.28
CA PHE A 116 -7.07 8.57 4.24
C PHE A 116 -7.11 9.11 5.68
N TRP A 117 -6.53 10.27 5.95
CA TRP A 117 -6.50 10.85 7.30
C TRP A 117 -7.87 11.29 7.81
N LYS A 118 -8.80 11.65 6.94
CA LYS A 118 -10.20 11.88 7.31
C LYS A 118 -10.90 10.59 7.72
N TRP A 119 -10.58 9.49 7.04
CA TRP A 119 -11.15 8.18 7.31
C TRP A 119 -10.50 7.44 8.49
N TRP A 120 -9.23 7.72 8.76
CA TRP A 120 -8.40 7.00 9.72
C TRP A 120 -9.04 6.78 11.10
N PRO A 121 -9.66 7.77 11.76
CA PRO A 121 -10.28 7.55 13.07
C PRO A 121 -11.42 6.53 13.07
N THR A 122 -12.17 6.46 11.99
CA THR A 122 -13.24 5.46 11.81
C THR A 122 -12.68 4.09 11.48
N LEU A 123 -11.74 4.05 10.54
CA LEU A 123 -11.05 2.83 10.13
C LEU A 123 -10.34 2.17 11.31
N TYR A 124 -9.59 2.94 12.09
CA TYR A 124 -8.76 2.45 13.18
C TYR A 124 -9.54 1.64 14.23
N LYS A 125 -10.80 1.98 14.48
CA LYS A 125 -11.67 1.30 15.48
C LYS A 125 -11.77 -0.21 15.20
N ASN A 126 -11.93 -0.60 13.94
CA ASN A 126 -12.16 -1.98 13.54
C ASN A 126 -10.92 -2.66 12.91
N LEU A 127 -9.85 -1.90 12.69
CA LEU A 127 -8.65 -2.38 12.03
C LEU A 127 -7.93 -3.42 12.89
N LYS A 128 -7.57 -4.55 12.30
CA LYS A 128 -6.80 -5.64 12.92
C LYS A 128 -5.39 -5.75 12.36
N HIS A 129 -5.24 -5.48 11.06
CA HIS A 129 -3.96 -5.52 10.38
C HIS A 129 -3.78 -4.23 9.60
N PHE A 130 -2.70 -3.54 9.88
CA PHE A 130 -2.31 -2.35 9.13
C PHE A 130 -0.90 -2.53 8.58
N ARG A 131 -0.75 -2.43 7.28
CA ARG A 131 0.53 -2.57 6.61
C ARG A 131 0.89 -1.30 5.86
N MET A 132 2.10 -0.81 6.09
CA MET A 132 2.69 0.30 5.34
C MET A 132 3.78 -0.24 4.42
N THR A 133 3.63 0.08 3.13
CA THR A 133 4.54 -0.30 2.06
C THR A 133 4.84 0.91 1.17
N GLY A 134 5.32 0.68 -0.03
CA GLY A 134 5.52 1.70 -1.04
C GLY A 134 6.99 1.99 -1.28
N GLY A 135 7.41 3.25 -1.27
CA GLY A 135 8.80 3.64 -1.31
C GLY A 135 9.58 3.15 -0.09
N GLU A 136 10.24 4.04 0.62
CA GLU A 136 10.82 3.71 1.93
C GLU A 136 9.97 4.37 3.03
N PRO A 137 9.18 3.58 3.82
CA PRO A 137 8.31 4.14 4.85
C PRO A 137 9.03 4.98 5.90
N MET A 138 10.28 4.69 6.23
CA MET A 138 11.06 5.53 7.16
C MET A 138 11.31 6.94 6.64
N MET A 139 11.18 7.18 5.31
CA MET A 139 11.33 8.49 4.69
C MET A 139 10.00 9.25 4.58
N ASP A 140 8.87 8.64 5.02
CA ASP A 140 7.55 9.22 4.92
C ASP A 140 7.05 9.77 6.26
N LYS A 141 6.66 11.06 6.27
CA LYS A 141 6.09 11.72 7.45
C LYS A 141 4.80 11.04 7.95
N ASN A 142 4.03 10.41 7.06
CA ASN A 142 2.79 9.74 7.42
C ASN A 142 3.04 8.44 8.19
N THR A 143 4.15 7.76 7.96
CA THR A 143 4.57 6.62 8.80
C THR A 143 4.70 7.02 10.26
N TYR A 144 5.38 8.13 10.52
CA TYR A 144 5.56 8.66 11.89
C TYR A 144 4.25 9.17 12.49
N ARG A 145 3.36 9.72 11.65
CA ARG A 145 2.03 10.14 12.09
C ARG A 145 1.17 8.94 12.48
N VAL A 146 1.27 7.81 11.76
CA VAL A 146 0.61 6.56 12.14
C VAL A 146 1.14 6.06 13.47
N PHE A 147 2.47 6.00 13.65
CA PHE A 147 3.06 5.57 14.93
C PHE A 147 2.59 6.45 16.08
N GLN A 148 2.64 7.78 15.91
CA GLN A 148 2.18 8.69 16.96
C GLN A 148 0.72 8.45 17.31
N TYR A 149 -0.14 8.25 16.31
CA TYR A 149 -1.54 7.95 16.54
C TYR A 149 -1.75 6.65 17.33
N ILE A 150 -0.98 5.60 17.01
CA ILE A 150 -1.04 4.31 17.72
C ILE A 150 -0.52 4.45 19.15
N ILE A 151 0.52 5.24 19.39
CA ILE A 151 1.04 5.54 20.73
C ILE A 151 -0.02 6.29 21.57
N ASP A 152 -0.68 7.26 20.96
CA ASP A 152 -1.71 8.08 21.65
C ASP A 152 -3.02 7.29 21.85
N HIS A 153 -3.27 6.25 21.04
CA HIS A 153 -4.48 5.44 21.07
C HIS A 153 -4.11 3.94 21.02
N PRO A 154 -3.50 3.39 22.06
CA PRO A 154 -3.01 2.02 22.06
C PRO A 154 -4.13 0.99 21.80
N LYS A 155 -3.86 0.02 20.95
CA LYS A 155 -4.78 -1.04 20.57
C LYS A 155 -4.06 -2.38 20.54
N GLN A 156 -4.32 -3.25 21.53
CA GLN A 156 -3.60 -4.50 21.74
C GLN A 156 -3.80 -5.53 20.62
N ASP A 157 -4.92 -5.46 19.92
CA ASP A 157 -5.29 -6.40 18.85
C ASP A 157 -4.96 -5.89 17.43
N LEU A 158 -4.14 -4.84 17.33
CA LEU A 158 -3.64 -4.32 16.06
C LEU A 158 -2.28 -4.92 15.72
N HIS A 159 -2.20 -5.61 14.58
CA HIS A 159 -0.95 -6.05 13.97
C HIS A 159 -0.44 -4.99 12.99
N LEU A 160 0.65 -4.29 13.37
CA LEU A 160 1.30 -3.31 12.53
C LEU A 160 2.46 -3.94 11.76
N ASN A 161 2.45 -3.81 10.45
CA ASN A 161 3.51 -4.28 9.56
C ASN A 161 4.10 -3.10 8.78
N VAL A 162 5.41 -3.03 8.69
CA VAL A 162 6.11 -2.03 7.88
C VAL A 162 7.14 -2.73 6.98
N THR A 163 6.96 -2.59 5.68
CA THR A 163 7.92 -3.11 4.70
C THR A 163 8.95 -2.03 4.40
N SER A 164 10.11 -2.14 5.01
CA SER A 164 11.19 -1.14 4.93
C SER A 164 12.50 -1.77 4.49
N ASN A 165 13.34 -1.01 3.79
CA ASN A 165 14.72 -1.40 3.50
C ASN A 165 15.65 -1.19 4.70
N MET A 166 15.16 -0.63 5.80
CA MET A 166 15.87 -0.37 7.07
C MET A 166 17.10 0.51 6.93
N CYS A 167 17.26 1.18 5.80
CA CYS A 167 18.44 1.97 5.46
C CYS A 167 18.09 3.36 4.92
N PRO A 168 17.38 4.21 5.69
CA PRO A 168 17.18 5.60 5.30
C PRO A 168 18.54 6.32 5.23
N ALA A 169 18.68 7.25 4.30
CA ALA A 169 19.91 8.02 4.13
C ALA A 169 20.26 8.87 5.38
N ASP A 170 19.26 9.32 6.11
CA ASP A 170 19.39 10.08 7.36
C ASP A 170 19.35 9.15 8.57
N LYS A 171 20.46 9.09 9.33
CA LYS A 171 20.56 8.32 10.57
C LYS A 171 19.53 8.74 11.63
N LYS A 172 19.19 10.04 11.70
CA LYS A 172 18.18 10.55 12.64
C LYS A 172 16.79 9.98 12.36
N LEU A 173 16.44 9.75 11.08
CA LEU A 173 15.19 9.09 10.72
C LEU A 173 15.17 7.65 11.20
N LYS A 174 16.29 6.94 11.11
CA LYS A 174 16.42 5.57 11.60
C LYS A 174 16.23 5.51 13.13
N GLU A 175 16.92 6.37 13.85
CA GLU A 175 16.81 6.46 15.32
C GLU A 175 15.38 6.81 15.74
N LYS A 176 14.78 7.81 15.10
CA LYS A 176 13.37 8.18 15.34
C LYS A 176 12.42 7.01 15.14
N TYR A 177 12.57 6.27 14.03
CA TYR A 177 11.76 5.11 13.73
C TYR A 177 11.82 4.07 14.85
N PHE A 178 13.03 3.66 15.26
CA PHE A 178 13.19 2.66 16.31
C PHE A 178 12.71 3.13 17.67
N ASN A 179 12.83 4.41 17.98
CA ASN A 179 12.33 4.95 19.24
C ASN A 179 10.80 4.95 19.32
N MET A 180 10.13 5.12 18.17
CA MET A 180 8.65 5.08 18.11
C MET A 180 8.10 3.67 17.93
N ALA A 181 8.88 2.72 17.43
CA ALA A 181 8.46 1.33 17.19
C ALA A 181 8.68 0.41 18.42
N LYS A 182 9.28 0.89 19.50
CA LYS A 182 9.42 0.20 20.79
C LYS A 182 8.15 0.31 21.62
#